data_d50337b2b9edd6034dae893384dddd54
#
_entry.id   d50337b2b9edd6034dae893384dddd54
#
_cell.length_a   1.000
_cell.length_b   1.000
_cell.length_c   1.000
_cell.angle_alpha   90.00
_cell.angle_beta   90.00
_cell.angle_gamma   90.00
#
_symmetry.space_group_name_H-M   'P 1'
#
loop_
_entity.id
_entity.type
_entity.pdbx_description
1 polymer ?
#
loop_
_entity_poly.entity_id
_entity_poly.type
_entity_poly.pdbx_seq_one_letter_code
_entity_poly.pdbx_strand_id
1 'polypeptide(L)'
;QFHGDETNTFCQSFKKDFWKVIRVKDADSIKLVTDYPDASGILFENYETGIYGGTGNSFNWNLMNNIKDLDIKIILSGGINIKNVDNAIDINPWCIDINSGVESSPGFKDINLTNKLIEKI
;
A
#
# COMPACT_ATOMS: atom_id res chain seq x y z
N GLN A 1 0.91 -3.60 11.32
CA GLN A 1 0.79 -2.45 10.41
C GLN A 1 0.39 -1.20 11.18
N PHE A 2 1.10 -0.10 10.97
CA PHE A 2 0.81 1.21 11.59
C PHE A 2 0.27 2.16 10.53
N HIS A 3 -1.02 2.53 10.64
CA HIS A 3 -1.76 3.32 9.64
C HIS A 3 -1.91 4.81 10.01
N GLY A 4 -1.58 5.20 11.22
CA GLY A 4 -1.71 6.59 11.71
C GLY A 4 -0.42 7.39 11.58
N ASP A 5 -0.25 8.35 12.48
CA ASP A 5 0.90 9.26 12.50
C ASP A 5 1.96 8.82 13.55
N GLU A 6 2.03 7.50 13.82
CA GLU A 6 3.00 6.93 14.75
C GLU A 6 4.42 7.19 14.27
N THR A 7 5.30 7.63 15.17
CA THR A 7 6.72 7.83 14.87
C THR A 7 7.45 6.48 14.75
N ASN A 8 8.58 6.46 14.06
CA ASN A 8 9.43 5.27 13.95
C ASN A 8 9.80 4.71 15.33
N THR A 9 10.18 5.58 16.29
CA THR A 9 10.49 5.19 17.66
C THR A 9 9.30 4.53 18.38
N PHE A 10 8.08 5.02 18.16
CA PHE A 10 6.89 4.40 18.71
C PHE A 10 6.67 3.01 18.13
N CYS A 11 6.74 2.87 16.81
CA CYS A 11 6.59 1.57 16.13
C CYS A 11 7.61 0.56 16.65
N GLN A 12 8.86 0.98 16.80
CA GLN A 12 9.97 0.16 17.29
C GLN A 12 9.80 -0.31 18.73
N SER A 13 9.08 0.46 19.57
CA SER A 13 8.86 0.14 20.99
C SER A 13 8.16 -1.21 21.22
N PHE A 14 7.43 -1.72 20.23
CA PHE A 14 6.76 -3.04 20.27
C PHE A 14 7.74 -4.21 20.09
N LYS A 15 8.98 -3.96 19.68
CA LYS A 15 10.03 -4.99 19.47
C LYS A 15 9.59 -6.12 18.54
N LYS A 16 8.87 -5.75 17.48
CA LYS A 16 8.37 -6.62 16.41
C LYS A 16 8.66 -5.99 15.06
N ASP A 17 8.84 -6.83 14.07
CA ASP A 17 8.83 -6.37 12.69
C ASP A 17 7.51 -5.67 12.38
N PHE A 18 7.57 -4.55 11.68
CA PHE A 18 6.37 -3.76 11.38
C PHE A 18 6.42 -3.19 9.96
N TRP A 19 5.26 -2.96 9.42
CA TRP A 19 5.06 -2.16 8.23
C TRP A 19 4.50 -0.80 8.61
N LYS A 20 5.08 0.24 8.02
CA LYS A 20 4.52 1.59 8.14
C LYS A 20 3.68 1.89 6.92
N VAL A 21 2.48 2.42 7.12
CA VAL A 21 1.62 2.89 6.05
C VAL A 21 1.90 4.35 5.78
N ILE A 22 2.15 4.67 4.50
CA ILE A 22 2.28 6.03 3.99
C ILE A 22 1.12 6.29 3.05
N ARG A 23 0.27 7.25 3.42
CA ARG A 23 -0.83 7.70 2.57
C ARG A 23 -0.32 8.72 1.57
N VAL A 24 -0.36 8.35 0.28
CA VAL A 24 0.22 9.13 -0.81
C VAL A 24 -0.77 10.16 -1.33
N LYS A 25 -0.46 11.42 -1.11
CA LYS A 25 -1.16 12.57 -1.68
C LYS A 25 -0.40 13.16 -2.87
N ASP A 26 0.92 13.23 -2.75
CA ASP A 26 1.83 13.88 -3.68
C ASP A 26 3.24 13.26 -3.57
N ALA A 27 4.19 13.81 -4.33
CA ALA A 27 5.57 13.35 -4.33
C ALA A 27 6.30 13.57 -2.98
N ASP A 28 5.87 14.53 -2.17
CA ASP A 28 6.49 14.77 -0.87
C ASP A 28 6.07 13.71 0.14
N SER A 29 4.85 13.20 0.03
CA SER A 29 4.38 12.09 0.85
C SER A 29 5.29 10.84 0.72
N ILE A 30 5.80 10.57 -0.47
CA ILE A 30 6.69 9.41 -0.73
C ILE A 30 8.03 9.57 0.02
N LYS A 31 8.52 10.80 0.20
CA LYS A 31 9.80 11.06 0.90
C LYS A 31 9.75 10.67 2.37
N LEU A 32 8.55 10.58 2.97
CA LEU A 32 8.38 10.14 4.36
C LEU A 32 8.93 8.72 4.63
N VAL A 33 9.22 7.96 3.58
CA VAL A 33 9.86 6.64 3.72
C VAL A 33 11.17 6.73 4.53
N THR A 34 11.92 7.80 4.40
CA THR A 34 13.21 8.00 5.10
C THR A 34 13.04 8.22 6.61
N ASP A 35 11.84 8.54 7.07
CA ASP A 35 11.53 8.76 8.49
C ASP A 35 11.33 7.42 9.24
N TYR A 36 11.27 6.30 8.50
CA TYR A 36 11.00 4.96 9.06
C TYR A 36 12.09 3.94 8.69
N PRO A 37 13.37 4.18 9.08
CA PRO A 37 14.49 3.31 8.74
C PRO A 37 14.39 1.90 9.33
N ASP A 38 13.60 1.72 10.39
CA ASP A 38 13.43 0.43 11.07
C ASP A 38 12.21 -0.37 10.59
N ALA A 39 11.44 0.17 9.65
CA ALA A 39 10.31 -0.56 9.09
C ALA A 39 10.80 -1.74 8.22
N SER A 40 10.23 -2.91 8.42
CA SER A 40 10.50 -4.10 7.60
C SER A 40 9.85 -4.02 6.21
N GLY A 41 8.96 -3.06 6.00
CA GLY A 41 8.33 -2.73 4.73
C GLY A 41 7.48 -1.47 4.84
N ILE A 42 7.27 -0.81 3.72
CA ILE A 42 6.43 0.39 3.63
C ILE A 42 5.24 0.10 2.73
N LEU A 43 4.05 0.27 3.28
CA LEU A 43 2.79 0.14 2.55
C LEU A 43 2.34 1.52 2.06
N PHE A 44 2.17 1.64 0.76
CA PHE A 44 1.69 2.87 0.12
C PHE A 44 0.23 2.72 -0.26
N GLU A 45 -0.61 3.60 0.24
CA GLU A 45 -2.03 3.65 -0.08
C GLU A 45 -2.49 5.06 -0.49
N ASN A 46 -3.68 5.16 -1.07
CA ASN A 46 -4.24 6.44 -1.47
C ASN A 46 -4.58 7.31 -0.25
N TYR A 47 -4.27 8.60 -0.32
CA TYR A 47 -4.69 9.58 0.67
C TYR A 47 -6.11 10.07 0.39
N GLU A 48 -6.99 9.97 1.38
CA GLU A 48 -8.28 10.69 1.39
C GLU A 48 -8.48 11.39 2.73
N THR A 49 -8.96 12.63 2.67
CA THR A 49 -9.15 13.45 3.86
C THR A 49 -10.16 12.81 4.80
N GLY A 50 -9.76 12.56 6.05
CA GLY A 50 -10.62 12.01 7.10
C GLY A 50 -10.90 10.51 7.00
N ILE A 51 -10.29 9.79 6.03
CA ILE A 51 -10.47 8.35 5.85
C ILE A 51 -9.11 7.65 5.95
N TYR A 52 -9.03 6.61 6.78
CA TYR A 52 -7.86 5.77 6.95
C TYR A 52 -8.10 4.42 6.27
N GLY A 53 -7.68 4.32 4.99
CA GLY A 53 -7.79 3.11 4.17
C GLY A 53 -9.18 2.85 3.56
N GLY A 54 -9.26 1.90 2.64
CA GLY A 54 -10.52 1.35 2.12
C GLY A 54 -11.33 2.21 1.15
N THR A 55 -10.76 3.28 0.59
CA THR A 55 -11.49 4.23 -0.29
C THR A 55 -11.82 3.67 -1.68
N GLY A 56 -11.12 2.61 -2.10
CA GLY A 56 -11.27 2.03 -3.43
C GLY A 56 -10.62 2.85 -4.55
N ASN A 57 -10.00 3.99 -4.24
CA ASN A 57 -9.28 4.82 -5.18
C ASN A 57 -7.77 4.54 -5.14
N SER A 58 -7.08 4.63 -6.27
CA SER A 58 -5.62 4.54 -6.37
C SER A 58 -5.00 5.93 -6.49
N PHE A 59 -3.80 6.10 -5.94
CA PHE A 59 -2.97 7.27 -6.19
C PHE A 59 -2.20 7.13 -7.50
N ASN A 60 -1.46 8.17 -7.89
CA ASN A 60 -0.59 8.11 -9.07
C ASN A 60 0.63 7.22 -8.81
N TRP A 61 0.60 5.97 -9.24
CA TRP A 61 1.66 4.98 -9.01
C TRP A 61 3.00 5.32 -9.69
N ASN A 62 3.03 6.22 -10.67
CA ASN A 62 4.29 6.71 -11.24
C ASN A 62 5.20 7.37 -10.20
N LEU A 63 4.64 7.83 -9.08
CA LEU A 63 5.40 8.40 -7.97
C LEU A 63 6.34 7.35 -7.32
N MET A 64 6.04 6.05 -7.44
CA MET A 64 6.90 4.96 -6.94
C MET A 64 8.28 4.94 -7.61
N ASN A 65 8.42 5.51 -8.82
CA ASN A 65 9.72 5.63 -9.48
C ASN A 65 10.73 6.46 -8.67
N ASN A 66 10.26 7.33 -7.76
CA ASN A 66 11.12 8.16 -6.93
C ASN A 66 11.85 7.37 -5.83
N ILE A 67 11.40 6.14 -5.52
CA ILE A 67 11.93 5.31 -4.44
C ILE A 67 12.34 3.91 -4.88
N LYS A 68 12.27 3.61 -6.18
CA LYS A 68 12.58 2.28 -6.73
C LYS A 68 14.02 1.83 -6.45
N ASP A 69 14.95 2.79 -6.28
CA ASP A 69 16.37 2.52 -6.04
C ASP A 69 16.70 2.40 -4.53
N LEU A 70 15.71 2.57 -3.66
CA LEU A 70 15.86 2.37 -2.22
C LEU A 70 15.76 0.87 -1.90
N ASP A 71 16.60 0.41 -0.97
CA ASP A 71 16.56 -0.98 -0.47
C ASP A 71 15.45 -1.12 0.58
N ILE A 72 14.19 -1.07 0.12
CA ILE A 72 13.00 -1.20 0.95
C ILE A 72 12.00 -2.15 0.32
N LYS A 73 11.25 -2.88 1.15
CA LYS A 73 10.11 -3.68 0.69
C LYS A 73 8.90 -2.77 0.46
N ILE A 74 8.57 -2.55 -0.80
CA ILE A 74 7.40 -1.78 -1.21
C ILE A 74 6.18 -2.69 -1.17
N ILE A 75 5.17 -2.33 -0.39
CA ILE A 75 3.84 -2.94 -0.42
C ILE A 75 2.90 -1.92 -1.08
N LEU A 76 2.35 -2.28 -2.23
CA LEU A 76 1.43 -1.41 -2.97
C LEU A 76 -0.01 -1.75 -2.62
N SER A 77 -0.76 -0.75 -2.17
CA SER A 77 -2.16 -0.87 -1.77
C SER A 77 -3.00 0.29 -2.29
N GLY A 78 -4.29 0.28 -1.99
CA GLY A 78 -5.24 1.34 -2.33
C GLY A 78 -5.85 1.20 -3.72
N GLY A 79 -7.12 0.78 -3.78
CA GLY A 79 -7.94 0.76 -4.99
C GLY A 79 -7.51 -0.26 -6.06
N ILE A 80 -6.65 -1.23 -5.73
CA ILE A 80 -6.21 -2.26 -6.68
C ILE A 80 -7.35 -3.23 -6.92
N ASN A 81 -7.61 -3.52 -8.20
CA ASN A 81 -8.69 -4.39 -8.65
C ASN A 81 -8.33 -5.00 -10.02
N ILE A 82 -9.21 -5.86 -10.56
CA ILE A 82 -8.98 -6.58 -11.81
C ILE A 82 -8.69 -5.68 -13.03
N LYS A 83 -9.09 -4.41 -13.02
CA LYS A 83 -8.92 -3.48 -14.14
C LYS A 83 -7.55 -2.80 -14.16
N ASN A 84 -6.91 -2.68 -12.98
CA ASN A 84 -5.66 -1.93 -12.82
C ASN A 84 -4.51 -2.75 -12.22
N VAL A 85 -4.74 -4.02 -11.88
CA VAL A 85 -3.71 -4.88 -11.28
C VAL A 85 -2.49 -5.04 -12.17
N ASP A 86 -2.65 -5.07 -13.50
CA ASP A 86 -1.52 -5.16 -14.44
C ASP A 86 -0.55 -3.96 -14.25
N ASN A 87 -1.10 -2.75 -14.08
CA ASN A 87 -0.29 -1.57 -13.79
C ASN A 87 0.39 -1.63 -12.40
N ALA A 88 -0.25 -2.30 -11.43
CA ALA A 88 0.34 -2.52 -10.12
C ALA A 88 1.52 -3.50 -10.19
N ILE A 89 1.41 -4.54 -11.02
CA ILE A 89 2.48 -5.51 -11.29
C ILE A 89 3.67 -4.82 -11.97
N ASP A 90 3.43 -3.91 -12.92
CA ASP A 90 4.48 -3.17 -13.63
C ASP A 90 5.35 -2.30 -12.70
N ILE A 91 4.82 -1.89 -11.54
CA ILE A 91 5.60 -1.22 -10.50
C ILE A 91 6.65 -2.16 -9.87
N ASN A 92 6.46 -3.47 -10.02
CA ASN A 92 7.29 -4.51 -9.42
C ASN A 92 7.44 -4.37 -7.90
N PRO A 93 6.35 -4.21 -7.13
CA PRO A 93 6.42 -4.12 -5.68
C PRO A 93 6.79 -5.49 -5.08
N TRP A 94 7.32 -5.47 -3.85
CA TRP A 94 7.56 -6.70 -3.10
C TRP A 94 6.26 -7.45 -2.76
N CYS A 95 5.16 -6.69 -2.56
CA CYS A 95 3.83 -7.25 -2.27
C CYS A 95 2.74 -6.33 -2.83
N ILE A 96 1.65 -6.92 -3.29
CA ILE A 96 0.41 -6.21 -3.66
C ILE A 96 -0.65 -6.56 -2.60
N ASP A 97 -1.15 -5.53 -1.92
CA ASP A 97 -2.21 -5.65 -0.91
C ASP A 97 -3.56 -5.25 -1.52
N ILE A 98 -4.48 -6.22 -1.60
CA ILE A 98 -5.78 -6.02 -2.25
C ILE A 98 -6.90 -6.32 -1.25
N ASN A 99 -7.73 -5.32 -1.00
CA ASN A 99 -8.85 -5.45 -0.08
C ASN A 99 -10.19 -5.28 -0.81
N SER A 100 -10.67 -4.05 -1.00
CA SER A 100 -12.00 -3.79 -1.58
C SER A 100 -12.13 -4.19 -3.05
N GLY A 101 -11.01 -4.27 -3.79
CA GLY A 101 -11.01 -4.64 -5.21
C GLY A 101 -11.46 -6.06 -5.53
N VAL A 102 -11.59 -6.91 -4.51
CA VAL A 102 -12.14 -8.28 -4.61
C VAL A 102 -13.41 -8.47 -3.78
N GLU A 103 -14.11 -7.38 -3.44
CA GLU A 103 -15.36 -7.41 -2.69
C GLU A 103 -16.57 -7.27 -3.62
N SER A 104 -17.62 -8.04 -3.35
CA SER A 104 -18.94 -7.86 -3.98
C SER A 104 -19.75 -6.76 -3.30
N SER A 105 -19.50 -6.53 -2.00
CA SER A 105 -19.99 -5.42 -1.19
C SER A 105 -19.05 -5.22 -0.01
N PRO A 106 -19.03 -4.07 0.68
CA PRO A 106 -18.09 -3.79 1.76
C PRO A 106 -18.00 -4.91 2.79
N GLY A 107 -16.81 -5.48 2.97
CA GLY A 107 -16.52 -6.58 3.90
C GLY A 107 -16.84 -7.99 3.38
N PHE A 108 -17.41 -8.15 2.18
CA PHE A 108 -17.76 -9.45 1.59
C PHE A 108 -16.88 -9.76 0.39
N LYS A 109 -15.86 -10.61 0.57
CA LYS A 109 -14.96 -11.04 -0.50
C LYS A 109 -15.71 -11.93 -1.51
N ASP A 110 -15.51 -11.63 -2.80
CA ASP A 110 -16.00 -12.41 -3.92
C ASP A 110 -14.92 -13.40 -4.38
N ILE A 111 -15.21 -14.69 -4.28
CA ILE A 111 -14.25 -15.74 -4.62
C ILE A 111 -13.87 -15.72 -6.11
N ASN A 112 -14.80 -15.36 -7.00
CA ASN A 112 -14.55 -15.33 -8.43
C ASN A 112 -13.66 -14.13 -8.80
N LEU A 113 -13.89 -12.96 -8.18
CA LEU A 113 -13.00 -11.79 -8.34
C LEU A 113 -11.61 -12.09 -7.79
N THR A 114 -11.54 -12.74 -6.62
CA THR A 114 -10.28 -13.12 -5.99
C THR A 114 -9.48 -14.06 -6.89
N ASN A 115 -10.11 -15.14 -7.40
CA ASN A 115 -9.44 -16.10 -8.27
C ASN A 115 -8.95 -15.45 -9.57
N LYS A 116 -9.80 -14.66 -10.25
CA LYS A 116 -9.42 -13.92 -11.47
C LYS A 116 -8.23 -12.99 -11.25
N LEU A 117 -8.11 -12.44 -10.07
CA LEU A 117 -7.03 -11.52 -9.74
C LEU A 117 -5.74 -12.28 -9.44
N ILE A 118 -5.83 -13.40 -8.70
CA ILE A 118 -4.68 -14.29 -8.44
C ILE A 118 -4.12 -14.88 -9.75
N GLU A 119 -4.97 -15.21 -10.72
CA GLU A 119 -4.53 -15.71 -12.03
C GLU A 119 -3.71 -14.68 -12.83
N LYS A 120 -3.80 -13.38 -12.51
CA LYS A 120 -3.04 -12.31 -13.15
C LYS A 120 -1.69 -12.03 -12.49
N ILE A 121 -1.55 -12.32 -11.21
CA ILE A 121 -0.36 -12.07 -10.39
C ILE A 121 0.57 -13.29 -10.41
#